data_cb9f88314b5c5788517a3b270b0bf6a5
#
_entry.id   cb9f88314b5c5788517a3b270b0bf6a5
#
_cell.length_a   1.000
_cell.length_b   1.000
_cell.length_c   1.000
_cell.angle_alpha   90.00
_cell.angle_beta   90.00
_cell.angle_gamma   90.00
#
_symmetry.space_group_name_H-M   'P 1'
#
loop_
_entity.id
_entity.type
_entity.pdbx_description
1 polymer ?
#
loop_
_entity_poly.entity_id
_entity_poly.type
_entity_poly.pdbx_seq_one_letter_code
_entity_poly.pdbx_strand_id
1 'polypeptide(L)'
;ICAVGDADQSIYSWRGADLRNIMDFREDYPSAQIIKLEQNYRSTQTILNAANAVIKNNVERLEKRLWTENNPGVHLQKYAASDEHNEADFIVESMMKEHGENHVPYGKMAVLYRMNAQSRVIEEGMVKRGIAYTMVGGTRFYDRAEIRDMLAYLKLVANFRDDISLMRIINVPRRGIGQTTIQKLSEFSKQGNMSMFEGIMSLEESDIPVLARTKLQKFSALIFSFLNASTEGDVFTLIQKIMTDTEYLSVLQQSSDPQAQSREENLGELLNVAKDFIQEQPEGGLPEFLEKVALVNDVDSFEEQDDKVTLMTIHSAKGLEFPIVYMAGMDEGIFPGVRSLMDETALEEERRLCYVAITRAKEKLYLTTSAVRTMYGQVKPYVESRFLKEIPVDLLDEIRGNSSEAKRRTLIRSNNEQKS
;
A
#
# COMPACT_ATOMS: atom_id res chain seq x y z
N ILE A 1 20.56 13.64 34.71
CA ILE A 1 19.83 13.46 33.43
C ILE A 1 20.19 12.09 32.90
N CYS A 2 19.20 11.35 32.37
CA CYS A 2 19.40 10.10 31.68
C CYS A 2 18.67 10.19 30.33
N ALA A 3 19.40 9.98 29.23
CA ALA A 3 18.83 9.90 27.88
C ALA A 3 18.90 8.44 27.44
N VAL A 4 17.77 7.93 26.91
CA VAL A 4 17.67 6.58 26.35
C VAL A 4 17.19 6.68 24.91
N GLY A 5 17.90 6.03 24.00
CA GLY A 5 17.55 6.05 22.60
C GLY A 5 18.31 4.99 21.80
N ASP A 6 17.92 4.83 20.55
CA ASP A 6 18.56 3.94 19.61
C ASP A 6 18.74 4.65 18.25
N ALA A 7 19.97 5.01 17.94
CA ALA A 7 20.34 5.67 16.68
C ALA A 7 19.95 4.82 15.47
N ASP A 8 20.13 3.49 15.54
CA ASP A 8 19.81 2.56 14.45
C ASP A 8 18.29 2.37 14.26
N GLN A 9 17.44 2.92 15.13
CA GLN A 9 15.98 2.94 15.00
C GLN A 9 15.42 4.34 14.75
N SER A 10 16.25 5.32 14.36
CA SER A 10 15.80 6.66 13.95
C SER A 10 15.27 6.60 12.50
N ILE A 11 13.93 6.53 12.35
CA ILE A 11 13.21 6.31 11.08
C ILE A 11 12.08 7.32 10.87
N TYR A 12 12.13 8.50 11.51
CA TYR A 12 11.10 9.52 11.44
C TYR A 12 11.68 10.92 11.16
N SER A 13 12.75 11.02 10.35
CA SER A 13 13.34 12.32 9.98
C SER A 13 12.32 13.21 9.29
N TRP A 14 11.45 12.65 8.45
CA TRP A 14 10.35 13.32 7.77
C TRP A 14 9.27 13.88 8.71
N ARG A 15 9.27 13.47 10.00
CA ARG A 15 8.46 14.05 11.10
C ARG A 15 9.26 14.97 12.01
N GLY A 16 10.47 15.33 11.63
CA GLY A 16 11.35 16.19 12.41
C GLY A 16 12.18 15.48 13.47
N ALA A 17 12.26 14.13 13.45
CA ALA A 17 13.21 13.42 14.28
C ALA A 17 14.64 13.68 13.77
N ASP A 18 15.51 14.16 14.65
CA ASP A 18 16.91 14.43 14.31
C ASP A 18 17.82 13.43 15.05
N LEU A 19 18.57 12.63 14.28
CA LEU A 19 19.53 11.67 14.79
C LEU A 19 20.61 12.34 15.65
N ARG A 20 20.98 13.59 15.33
CA ARG A 20 21.98 14.36 16.04
C ARG A 20 21.64 14.55 17.52
N ASN A 21 20.37 14.61 17.88
CA ASN A 21 19.96 14.75 19.29
C ASN A 21 20.56 13.68 20.20
N ILE A 22 20.77 12.45 19.71
CA ILE A 22 21.41 11.40 20.49
C ILE A 22 22.92 11.32 20.24
N MET A 23 23.38 11.67 19.03
CA MET A 23 24.79 11.66 18.66
C MET A 23 25.55 12.76 19.40
N ASP A 24 25.02 14.00 19.39
CA ASP A 24 25.65 15.18 19.97
C ASP A 24 25.51 15.22 21.50
N PHE A 25 24.64 14.39 22.09
CA PHE A 25 24.47 14.32 23.56
C PHE A 25 25.79 14.10 24.30
N ARG A 26 26.74 13.37 23.70
CA ARG A 26 28.07 13.14 24.28
C ARG A 26 28.95 14.41 24.20
N GLU A 27 28.77 15.23 23.18
CA GLU A 27 29.49 16.51 23.05
C GLU A 27 28.95 17.53 24.04
N ASP A 28 27.63 17.57 24.22
CA ASP A 28 26.96 18.45 25.19
C ASP A 28 27.26 18.04 26.65
N TYR A 29 27.44 16.73 26.89
CA TYR A 29 27.71 16.15 28.21
C TYR A 29 28.96 15.24 28.21
N PRO A 30 30.16 15.80 28.15
CA PRO A 30 31.41 15.01 28.03
C PRO A 30 31.66 14.03 29.15
N SER A 31 31.05 14.25 30.31
CA SER A 31 31.15 13.35 31.51
C SER A 31 30.08 12.24 31.49
N ALA A 32 29.20 12.19 30.50
CA ALA A 32 28.15 11.18 30.42
C ALA A 32 28.74 9.78 30.20
N GLN A 33 28.26 8.82 30.98
CA GLN A 33 28.59 7.42 30.77
C GLN A 33 27.65 6.81 29.76
N ILE A 34 28.21 6.20 28.70
CA ILE A 34 27.43 5.47 27.69
C ILE A 34 27.35 3.99 28.10
N ILE A 35 26.13 3.52 28.29
CA ILE A 35 25.83 2.11 28.55
C ILE A 35 25.12 1.54 27.34
N LYS A 36 25.73 0.58 26.64
CA LYS A 36 25.15 -0.08 25.46
C LYS A 36 24.31 -1.27 25.92
N LEU A 37 23.03 -1.27 25.54
CA LEU A 37 22.12 -2.40 25.76
C LEU A 37 22.14 -3.27 24.47
N GLU A 38 23.07 -4.23 24.41
CA GLU A 38 23.34 -5.05 23.23
C GLU A 38 22.67 -6.43 23.29
N GLN A 39 22.25 -6.87 24.47
CA GLN A 39 21.55 -8.14 24.62
C GLN A 39 20.10 -7.99 24.14
N ASN A 40 19.73 -8.81 23.16
CA ASN A 40 18.38 -8.90 22.60
C ASN A 40 17.70 -10.17 23.11
N TYR A 41 16.47 -10.05 23.57
CA TYR A 41 15.66 -11.14 24.13
C TYR A 41 14.52 -11.58 23.19
N ARG A 42 14.39 -10.93 22.00
CA ARG A 42 13.28 -11.12 21.08
C ARG A 42 13.61 -12.15 20.02
N SER A 43 14.67 -11.92 19.27
CA SER A 43 14.96 -12.61 18.01
C SER A 43 15.97 -13.73 18.18
N THR A 44 15.98 -14.66 17.24
CA THR A 44 17.04 -15.68 17.11
C THR A 44 18.36 -15.05 16.67
N GLN A 45 19.48 -15.75 16.90
CA GLN A 45 20.81 -15.24 16.54
C GLN A 45 20.98 -15.02 15.03
N THR A 46 20.36 -15.89 14.19
CA THR A 46 20.40 -15.78 12.73
C THR A 46 19.76 -14.46 12.26
N ILE A 47 18.59 -14.11 12.81
CA ILE A 47 17.90 -12.83 12.53
C ILE A 47 18.77 -11.65 12.94
N LEU A 48 19.38 -11.69 14.13
CA LEU A 48 20.25 -10.62 14.62
C LEU A 48 21.52 -10.49 13.78
N ASN A 49 22.10 -11.59 13.33
CA ASN A 49 23.27 -11.57 12.44
C ASN A 49 22.95 -10.86 11.12
N ALA A 50 21.78 -11.14 10.54
CA ALA A 50 21.31 -10.44 9.34
C ALA A 50 21.08 -8.94 9.60
N ALA A 51 20.40 -8.58 10.69
CA ALA A 51 20.17 -7.19 11.07
C ALA A 51 21.48 -6.43 11.29
N ASN A 52 22.43 -7.02 12.03
CA ASN A 52 23.75 -6.45 12.25
C ASN A 52 24.54 -6.28 10.93
N ALA A 53 24.41 -7.22 10.00
CA ALA A 53 25.09 -7.17 8.71
C ALA A 53 24.55 -6.04 7.82
N VAL A 54 23.24 -5.78 7.84
CA VAL A 54 22.64 -4.66 7.12
C VAL A 54 23.06 -3.34 7.74
N ILE A 55 22.83 -3.15 9.03
CA ILE A 55 23.00 -1.83 9.67
C ILE A 55 24.45 -1.38 9.76
N LYS A 56 25.44 -2.28 9.74
CA LYS A 56 26.88 -1.93 9.76
C LYS A 56 27.32 -1.09 8.55
N ASN A 57 26.54 -1.07 7.47
CA ASN A 57 26.85 -0.29 6.27
C ASN A 57 26.47 1.20 6.40
N ASN A 58 25.80 1.61 7.49
CA ASN A 58 25.63 3.03 7.81
C ASN A 58 26.90 3.60 8.44
N VAL A 59 27.25 4.82 8.04
CA VAL A 59 28.41 5.55 8.55
C VAL A 59 28.04 6.32 9.82
N GLU A 60 26.91 7.04 9.78
CA GLU A 60 26.44 7.82 10.95
C GLU A 60 25.72 6.91 11.96
N ARG A 61 26.50 6.25 12.84
CA ARG A 61 25.93 5.38 13.87
C ARG A 61 26.78 5.29 15.12
N LEU A 62 26.15 4.97 16.25
CA LEU A 62 26.84 4.52 17.45
C LEU A 62 27.10 3.02 17.31
N GLU A 63 28.34 2.63 17.18
CA GLU A 63 28.71 1.22 17.01
C GLU A 63 28.17 0.37 18.16
N LYS A 64 27.32 -0.58 17.84
CA LYS A 64 26.81 -1.62 18.73
C LYS A 64 26.58 -2.89 17.93
N ARG A 65 26.55 -4.03 18.60
CA ARG A 65 26.29 -5.34 18.01
C ARG A 65 25.27 -6.08 18.85
N LEU A 66 24.08 -6.31 18.32
CA LEU A 66 23.07 -7.11 19.01
C LEU A 66 23.51 -8.58 19.08
N TRP A 67 23.32 -9.18 20.24
CA TRP A 67 23.53 -10.60 20.50
C TRP A 67 22.39 -11.13 21.36
N THR A 68 22.20 -12.47 21.40
CA THR A 68 21.14 -13.11 22.18
C THR A 68 21.59 -14.44 22.74
N GLU A 69 20.95 -14.86 23.82
CA GLU A 69 21.02 -16.23 24.35
C GLU A 69 19.93 -17.15 23.78
N ASN A 70 19.03 -16.62 22.95
CA ASN A 70 18.03 -17.41 22.26
C ASN A 70 18.70 -18.39 21.28
N ASN A 71 17.95 -19.42 20.89
CA ASN A 71 18.40 -20.40 19.90
C ASN A 71 18.94 -19.75 18.62
N PRO A 72 19.87 -20.38 17.89
CA PRO A 72 20.35 -19.87 16.62
C PRO A 72 19.21 -19.54 15.65
N GLY A 73 18.15 -20.34 15.64
CA GLY A 73 17.03 -20.20 14.74
C GLY A 73 17.29 -20.81 13.37
N VAL A 74 16.29 -20.76 12.51
CA VAL A 74 16.39 -21.15 11.09
C VAL A 74 16.99 -20.02 10.25
N HIS A 75 17.50 -20.35 9.07
CA HIS A 75 17.91 -19.33 8.10
C HIS A 75 16.72 -18.47 7.65
N LEU A 76 17.00 -17.25 7.24
CA LEU A 76 16.01 -16.37 6.63
C LEU A 76 15.60 -16.97 5.29
N GLN A 77 14.30 -16.95 5.00
CA GLN A 77 13.75 -17.53 3.79
C GLN A 77 13.63 -16.45 2.72
N LYS A 78 14.31 -16.62 1.59
CA LYS A 78 14.26 -15.69 0.47
C LYS A 78 13.45 -16.28 -0.68
N TYR A 79 12.48 -15.53 -1.18
CA TYR A 79 11.68 -15.91 -2.34
C TYR A 79 11.75 -14.85 -3.44
N ALA A 80 12.13 -15.26 -4.66
CA ALA A 80 12.12 -14.43 -5.84
C ALA A 80 10.89 -14.75 -6.70
N ALA A 81 9.91 -13.85 -6.67
CA ALA A 81 8.67 -13.96 -7.43
C ALA A 81 8.85 -13.51 -8.88
N SER A 82 7.98 -13.99 -9.79
CA SER A 82 7.90 -13.49 -11.16
C SER A 82 7.32 -12.08 -11.22
N ASP A 83 6.29 -11.82 -10.42
CA ASP A 83 5.54 -10.59 -10.35
C ASP A 83 4.93 -10.39 -8.95
N GLU A 84 4.24 -9.26 -8.71
CA GLU A 84 3.62 -8.91 -7.44
C GLU A 84 2.49 -9.88 -7.02
N HIS A 85 1.78 -10.47 -7.97
CA HIS A 85 0.73 -11.44 -7.69
C HIS A 85 1.31 -12.77 -7.21
N ASN A 86 2.39 -13.23 -7.87
CA ASN A 86 3.10 -14.43 -7.46
C ASN A 86 3.79 -14.24 -6.09
N GLU A 87 4.26 -13.01 -5.80
CA GLU A 87 4.76 -12.65 -4.46
C GLU A 87 3.67 -12.78 -3.39
N ALA A 88 2.49 -12.19 -3.64
CA ALA A 88 1.35 -12.27 -2.73
C ALA A 88 0.85 -13.71 -2.54
N ASP A 89 0.75 -14.47 -3.63
CA ASP A 89 0.38 -15.90 -3.58
C ASP A 89 1.35 -16.68 -2.70
N PHE A 90 2.66 -16.50 -2.88
CA PHE A 90 3.66 -17.15 -2.04
C PHE A 90 3.51 -16.78 -0.56
N ILE A 91 3.35 -15.49 -0.25
CA ILE A 91 3.19 -15.03 1.14
C ILE A 91 1.99 -15.73 1.78
N VAL A 92 0.84 -15.72 1.11
CA VAL A 92 -0.41 -16.28 1.65
C VAL A 92 -0.33 -17.80 1.76
N GLU A 93 0.20 -18.50 0.76
CA GLU A 93 0.39 -19.96 0.80
C GLU A 93 1.39 -20.38 1.88
N SER A 94 2.46 -19.61 2.08
CA SER A 94 3.41 -19.86 3.17
C SER A 94 2.75 -19.69 4.54
N MET A 95 1.87 -18.68 4.72
CA MET A 95 1.09 -18.52 5.95
C MET A 95 0.14 -19.67 6.20
N MET A 96 -0.56 -20.12 5.16
CA MET A 96 -1.44 -21.30 5.26
C MET A 96 -0.65 -22.55 5.67
N LYS A 97 0.55 -22.72 5.14
CA LYS A 97 1.45 -23.81 5.50
C LYS A 97 1.90 -23.71 6.95
N GLU A 98 2.34 -22.53 7.42
CA GLU A 98 2.72 -22.30 8.81
C GLU A 98 1.54 -22.55 9.77
N HIS A 99 0.33 -22.16 9.37
CA HIS A 99 -0.87 -22.39 10.16
C HIS A 99 -1.27 -23.89 10.18
N GLY A 100 -1.30 -24.53 9.01
CA GLY A 100 -1.77 -25.92 8.87
C GLY A 100 -0.77 -26.98 9.35
N GLU A 101 0.51 -26.83 8.99
CA GLU A 101 1.55 -27.81 9.30
C GLU A 101 2.25 -27.55 10.63
N ASN A 102 2.53 -26.27 10.95
CA ASN A 102 3.28 -25.89 12.14
C ASN A 102 2.37 -25.38 13.28
N HIS A 103 1.06 -25.36 13.07
CA HIS A 103 0.04 -24.92 14.04
C HIS A 103 0.26 -23.51 14.59
N VAL A 104 0.86 -22.61 13.78
CA VAL A 104 1.07 -21.22 14.17
C VAL A 104 -0.21 -20.44 13.91
N PRO A 105 -0.82 -19.78 14.92
CA PRO A 105 -1.97 -18.91 14.71
C PRO A 105 -1.67 -17.76 13.74
N TYR A 106 -2.65 -17.33 12.94
CA TYR A 106 -2.50 -16.21 12.02
C TYR A 106 -2.13 -14.90 12.74
N GLY A 107 -2.65 -14.67 13.96
CA GLY A 107 -2.30 -13.52 14.80
C GLY A 107 -0.84 -13.47 15.25
N LYS A 108 -0.06 -14.52 15.01
CA LYS A 108 1.39 -14.58 15.22
C LYS A 108 2.20 -14.23 13.98
N MET A 109 1.55 -13.91 12.87
CA MET A 109 2.15 -13.60 11.58
C MET A 109 1.90 -12.14 11.20
N ALA A 110 2.90 -11.49 10.61
CA ALA A 110 2.76 -10.13 10.08
C ALA A 110 3.39 -10.01 8.70
N VAL A 111 2.78 -9.18 7.84
CA VAL A 111 3.37 -8.72 6.59
C VAL A 111 3.76 -7.27 6.73
N LEU A 112 5.02 -6.99 6.46
CA LEU A 112 5.60 -5.66 6.46
C LEU A 112 5.91 -5.23 5.03
N TYR A 113 5.48 -4.04 4.65
CA TYR A 113 5.75 -3.46 3.33
C TYR A 113 6.19 -2.00 3.46
N ARG A 114 6.88 -1.49 2.43
CA ARG A 114 7.41 -0.12 2.44
C ARG A 114 6.34 0.92 2.14
N MET A 115 5.46 0.65 1.18
CA MET A 115 4.42 1.56 0.69
C MET A 115 3.04 0.96 0.90
N ASN A 116 2.07 1.81 1.24
CA ASN A 116 0.68 1.37 1.44
C ASN A 116 0.08 0.68 0.20
N ALA A 117 0.44 1.14 -1.00
CA ALA A 117 -0.05 0.56 -2.26
C ALA A 117 0.24 -0.95 -2.38
N GLN A 118 1.36 -1.44 -1.82
CA GLN A 118 1.72 -2.86 -1.87
C GLN A 118 0.73 -3.77 -1.14
N SER A 119 -0.09 -3.24 -0.20
CA SER A 119 -1.00 -4.07 0.57
C SER A 119 -2.11 -4.69 -0.28
N ARG A 120 -2.55 -4.04 -1.37
CA ARG A 120 -3.70 -4.45 -2.18
C ARG A 120 -3.62 -5.91 -2.63
N VAL A 121 -2.56 -6.28 -3.34
CA VAL A 121 -2.42 -7.65 -3.86
C VAL A 121 -2.36 -8.70 -2.76
N ILE A 122 -1.81 -8.33 -1.60
CA ILE A 122 -1.75 -9.19 -0.41
C ILE A 122 -3.13 -9.31 0.22
N GLU A 123 -3.86 -8.20 0.38
CA GLU A 123 -5.23 -8.16 0.87
C GLU A 123 -6.15 -9.03 0.00
N GLU A 124 -6.12 -8.85 -1.33
CA GLU A 124 -6.88 -9.66 -2.29
C GLU A 124 -6.51 -11.15 -2.22
N GLY A 125 -5.23 -11.47 -2.08
CA GLY A 125 -4.75 -12.84 -1.91
C GLY A 125 -5.28 -13.50 -0.63
N MET A 126 -5.36 -12.76 0.48
CA MET A 126 -5.94 -13.23 1.74
C MET A 126 -7.44 -13.43 1.65
N VAL A 127 -8.16 -12.43 1.09
CA VAL A 127 -9.61 -12.50 0.86
C VAL A 127 -9.97 -13.73 0.03
N LYS A 128 -9.28 -13.94 -1.09
CA LYS A 128 -9.50 -15.09 -1.99
C LYS A 128 -9.35 -16.44 -1.29
N ARG A 129 -8.53 -16.52 -0.24
CA ARG A 129 -8.26 -17.74 0.54
C ARG A 129 -8.96 -17.78 1.90
N GLY A 130 -9.82 -16.80 2.20
CA GLY A 130 -10.60 -16.74 3.44
C GLY A 130 -9.76 -16.50 4.69
N ILE A 131 -8.60 -15.83 4.56
CA ILE A 131 -7.72 -15.50 5.69
C ILE A 131 -8.07 -14.12 6.23
N ALA A 132 -8.46 -14.06 7.50
CA ALA A 132 -8.74 -12.80 8.19
C ALA A 132 -7.47 -12.00 8.44
N TYR A 133 -7.54 -10.69 8.24
CA TYR A 133 -6.41 -9.78 8.48
C TYR A 133 -6.86 -8.48 9.16
N THR A 134 -5.91 -7.78 9.75
CA THR A 134 -6.08 -6.44 10.31
C THR A 134 -4.99 -5.51 9.82
N MET A 135 -5.34 -4.23 9.64
CA MET A 135 -4.41 -3.19 9.23
C MET A 135 -3.96 -2.38 10.45
N VAL A 136 -2.65 -2.23 10.64
CA VAL A 136 -2.11 -1.38 11.70
C VAL A 136 -1.52 -0.09 11.11
N GLY A 137 -2.04 1.05 11.57
CA GLY A 137 -1.60 2.38 11.12
C GLY A 137 -2.06 2.75 9.71
N GLY A 138 -3.03 2.04 9.16
CA GLY A 138 -3.60 2.28 7.84
C GLY A 138 -5.06 1.81 7.75
N THR A 139 -5.63 1.94 6.56
CA THR A 139 -6.97 1.45 6.20
C THR A 139 -6.85 0.47 5.03
N ARG A 140 -7.82 -0.44 4.89
CA ARG A 140 -7.92 -1.35 3.74
C ARG A 140 -7.88 -0.57 2.43
N PHE A 141 -7.36 -1.16 1.37
CA PHE A 141 -7.12 -0.46 0.12
C PHE A 141 -8.39 0.24 -0.41
N TYR A 142 -9.51 -0.47 -0.48
CA TYR A 142 -10.77 0.07 -1.01
C TYR A 142 -11.47 1.04 -0.06
N ASP A 143 -11.07 1.14 1.21
CA ASP A 143 -11.59 2.10 2.19
C ASP A 143 -10.84 3.42 2.21
N ARG A 144 -9.68 3.53 1.54
CA ARG A 144 -8.89 4.75 1.46
C ARG A 144 -9.69 5.87 0.80
N ALA A 145 -9.56 7.08 1.32
CA ALA A 145 -10.40 8.21 0.92
C ALA A 145 -10.34 8.48 -0.59
N GLU A 146 -9.15 8.51 -1.18
CA GLU A 146 -8.90 8.72 -2.61
C GLU A 146 -9.46 7.60 -3.48
N ILE A 147 -9.43 6.36 -3.01
CA ILE A 147 -10.00 5.21 -3.71
C ILE A 147 -11.52 5.28 -3.67
N ARG A 148 -12.10 5.56 -2.50
CA ARG A 148 -13.55 5.77 -2.37
C ARG A 148 -14.06 6.93 -3.21
N ASP A 149 -13.25 7.99 -3.37
CA ASP A 149 -13.60 9.11 -4.25
C ASP A 149 -13.66 8.66 -5.71
N MET A 150 -12.65 7.94 -6.20
CA MET A 150 -12.63 7.41 -7.57
C MET A 150 -13.77 6.41 -7.80
N LEU A 151 -14.01 5.50 -6.88
CA LEU A 151 -15.13 4.56 -6.96
C LEU A 151 -16.49 5.28 -6.96
N ALA A 152 -16.62 6.38 -6.22
CA ALA A 152 -17.85 7.19 -6.23
C ALA A 152 -18.06 7.88 -7.58
N TYR A 153 -17.01 8.35 -8.26
CA TYR A 153 -17.12 8.82 -9.66
C TYR A 153 -17.62 7.71 -10.58
N LEU A 154 -16.99 6.53 -10.50
CA LEU A 154 -17.37 5.38 -11.33
C LEU A 154 -18.80 4.93 -11.07
N LYS A 155 -19.22 4.84 -9.81
CA LYS A 155 -20.59 4.48 -9.41
C LYS A 155 -21.62 5.50 -9.93
N LEU A 156 -21.32 6.80 -9.84
CA LEU A 156 -22.21 7.84 -10.37
C LEU A 156 -22.33 7.77 -11.89
N VAL A 157 -21.23 7.47 -12.60
CA VAL A 157 -21.26 7.26 -14.08
C VAL A 157 -22.10 6.04 -14.44
N ALA A 158 -22.01 4.96 -13.67
CA ALA A 158 -22.82 3.76 -13.89
C ALA A 158 -24.29 3.95 -13.51
N ASN A 159 -24.58 4.80 -12.52
CA ASN A 159 -25.95 5.04 -12.03
C ASN A 159 -26.11 6.48 -11.54
N PHE A 160 -26.76 7.33 -12.34
CA PHE A 160 -27.05 8.74 -12.00
C PHE A 160 -28.02 8.92 -10.82
N ARG A 161 -28.62 7.85 -10.31
CA ARG A 161 -29.47 7.88 -9.14
C ARG A 161 -28.74 7.57 -7.83
N ASP A 162 -27.42 7.40 -7.89
CA ASP A 162 -26.60 7.22 -6.69
C ASP A 162 -26.26 8.59 -6.05
N ASP A 163 -27.21 9.10 -5.26
CA ASP A 163 -27.06 10.36 -4.54
C ASP A 163 -25.93 10.30 -3.50
N ILE A 164 -25.61 9.12 -2.96
CA ILE A 164 -24.53 8.96 -1.98
C ILE A 164 -23.18 9.22 -2.66
N SER A 165 -22.95 8.60 -3.81
CA SER A 165 -21.75 8.83 -4.61
C SER A 165 -21.68 10.26 -5.11
N LEU A 166 -22.81 10.85 -5.57
CA LEU A 166 -22.86 12.26 -5.96
C LEU A 166 -22.45 13.18 -4.81
N MET A 167 -23.06 13.04 -3.64
CA MET A 167 -22.75 13.88 -2.48
C MET A 167 -21.27 13.78 -2.07
N ARG A 168 -20.67 12.62 -2.25
CA ARG A 168 -19.27 12.42 -1.94
C ARG A 168 -18.36 13.23 -2.87
N ILE A 169 -18.64 13.25 -4.19
CA ILE A 169 -17.68 13.78 -5.19
C ILE A 169 -18.03 15.16 -5.74
N ILE A 170 -19.22 15.69 -5.49
CA ILE A 170 -19.71 16.94 -6.08
C ILE A 170 -18.75 18.13 -5.83
N ASN A 171 -18.01 18.11 -4.73
CA ASN A 171 -17.01 19.13 -4.36
C ASN A 171 -15.62 18.50 -4.05
N VAL A 172 -15.31 17.36 -4.62
CA VAL A 172 -14.01 16.68 -4.49
C VAL A 172 -13.47 16.35 -5.89
N PRO A 173 -12.34 16.98 -6.30
CA PRO A 173 -11.66 18.12 -5.69
C PRO A 173 -12.53 19.37 -5.56
N ARG A 174 -12.08 20.36 -4.81
CA ARG A 174 -12.88 21.56 -4.51
C ARG A 174 -13.31 22.32 -5.78
N ARG A 175 -14.64 22.46 -5.98
CA ARG A 175 -15.27 23.21 -7.09
C ARG A 175 -16.00 24.47 -6.63
N GLY A 176 -15.91 24.78 -5.34
CA GLY A 176 -16.67 25.91 -4.74
C GLY A 176 -18.17 25.64 -4.69
N ILE A 177 -18.61 24.39 -4.66
CA ILE A 177 -19.98 23.97 -4.39
C ILE A 177 -20.07 23.76 -2.87
N GLY A 178 -20.65 24.74 -2.18
CA GLY A 178 -20.75 24.72 -0.71
C GLY A 178 -21.91 23.89 -0.19
N GLN A 179 -21.87 23.54 1.10
CA GLN A 179 -22.88 22.71 1.77
C GLN A 179 -24.31 23.27 1.61
N THR A 180 -24.49 24.60 1.67
CA THR A 180 -25.79 25.23 1.46
C THR A 180 -26.36 24.96 0.06
N THR A 181 -25.50 24.92 -0.98
CA THR A 181 -25.91 24.59 -2.35
C THR A 181 -26.34 23.12 -2.44
N ILE A 182 -25.57 22.23 -1.79
CA ILE A 182 -25.88 20.78 -1.75
C ILE A 182 -27.23 20.55 -1.02
N GLN A 183 -27.47 21.22 0.09
CA GLN A 183 -28.74 21.13 0.81
C GLN A 183 -29.91 21.59 -0.05
N LYS A 184 -29.82 22.76 -0.69
CA LYS A 184 -30.88 23.26 -1.59
C LYS A 184 -31.13 22.32 -2.76
N LEU A 185 -30.09 21.74 -3.34
CA LEU A 185 -30.22 20.74 -4.40
C LEU A 185 -30.95 19.48 -3.88
N SER A 186 -30.57 18.98 -2.70
CA SER A 186 -31.21 17.82 -2.11
C SER A 186 -32.71 18.08 -1.80
N GLU A 187 -33.05 19.26 -1.25
CA GLU A 187 -34.43 19.65 -0.99
C GLU A 187 -35.26 19.77 -2.28
N PHE A 188 -34.71 20.44 -3.29
CA PHE A 188 -35.33 20.58 -4.59
C PHE A 188 -35.60 19.20 -5.24
N SER A 189 -34.58 18.32 -5.24
CA SER A 189 -34.71 16.99 -5.82
C SER A 189 -35.75 16.12 -5.09
N LYS A 190 -35.79 16.17 -3.76
CA LYS A 190 -36.81 15.47 -2.96
C LYS A 190 -38.23 15.96 -3.25
N GLN A 191 -38.43 17.29 -3.40
CA GLN A 191 -39.75 17.86 -3.75
C GLN A 191 -40.22 17.40 -5.14
N GLY A 192 -39.28 17.26 -6.10
CA GLY A 192 -39.55 16.78 -7.45
C GLY A 192 -39.58 15.25 -7.59
N ASN A 193 -39.38 14.50 -6.50
CA ASN A 193 -39.26 13.04 -6.51
C ASN A 193 -38.25 12.53 -7.55
N MET A 194 -37.10 13.19 -7.63
CA MET A 194 -36.02 12.92 -8.56
C MET A 194 -34.68 12.74 -7.82
N SER A 195 -33.68 12.14 -8.45
CA SER A 195 -32.31 12.09 -7.91
C SER A 195 -31.68 13.49 -7.91
N MET A 196 -30.63 13.67 -7.12
CA MET A 196 -29.90 14.94 -7.09
C MET A 196 -29.27 15.26 -8.46
N PHE A 197 -28.85 14.26 -9.23
CA PHE A 197 -28.32 14.46 -10.57
C PHE A 197 -29.42 14.90 -11.57
N GLU A 198 -30.59 14.27 -11.51
CA GLU A 198 -31.78 14.72 -12.26
C GLU A 198 -32.17 16.16 -11.87
N GLY A 199 -32.06 16.49 -10.57
CA GLY A 199 -32.24 17.86 -10.07
C GLY A 199 -31.24 18.87 -10.65
N ILE A 200 -29.97 18.48 -10.87
CA ILE A 200 -29.00 19.33 -11.58
C ILE A 200 -29.41 19.59 -13.01
N MET A 201 -30.09 18.67 -13.67
CA MET A 201 -30.58 18.85 -15.03
C MET A 201 -31.80 19.77 -15.12
N SER A 202 -32.54 19.95 -14.02
CA SER A 202 -33.77 20.74 -13.93
C SER A 202 -33.61 22.03 -13.11
N LEU A 203 -32.38 22.58 -13.01
CA LEU A 203 -32.04 23.72 -12.14
C LEU A 203 -32.79 25.01 -12.46
N GLU A 204 -33.36 25.17 -13.64
CA GLU A 204 -34.07 26.40 -14.03
C GLU A 204 -35.28 26.67 -13.13
N GLU A 205 -35.89 25.60 -12.59
CA GLU A 205 -37.05 25.64 -11.70
C GLU A 205 -36.69 25.78 -10.20
N SER A 206 -35.40 25.86 -9.89
CA SER A 206 -34.90 25.83 -8.49
C SER A 206 -34.61 27.22 -7.93
N ASP A 207 -34.64 27.37 -6.60
CA ASP A 207 -34.22 28.57 -5.87
C ASP A 207 -32.69 28.67 -5.66
N ILE A 208 -31.92 27.87 -6.37
CA ILE A 208 -30.46 27.85 -6.29
C ILE A 208 -29.90 29.09 -7.02
N PRO A 209 -28.99 29.87 -6.40
CA PRO A 209 -28.42 31.06 -7.03
C PRO A 209 -27.71 30.76 -8.35
N VAL A 210 -27.80 31.66 -9.34
CA VAL A 210 -27.26 31.47 -10.70
C VAL A 210 -25.79 31.03 -10.69
N LEU A 211 -24.94 31.67 -9.86
CA LEU A 211 -23.54 31.29 -9.76
C LEU A 211 -23.34 29.84 -9.30
N ALA A 212 -24.17 29.36 -8.38
CA ALA A 212 -24.14 27.98 -7.92
C ALA A 212 -24.70 27.01 -8.99
N ARG A 213 -25.75 27.41 -9.74
CA ARG A 213 -26.27 26.65 -10.89
C ARG A 213 -25.17 26.42 -11.92
N THR A 214 -24.42 27.47 -12.29
CA THR A 214 -23.31 27.36 -13.27
C THR A 214 -22.26 26.34 -12.82
N LYS A 215 -21.94 26.29 -11.50
CA LYS A 215 -20.99 25.29 -10.99
C LYS A 215 -21.55 23.87 -11.05
N LEU A 216 -22.82 23.68 -10.73
CA LEU A 216 -23.53 22.41 -10.81
C LEU A 216 -23.63 21.92 -12.28
N GLN A 217 -23.94 22.83 -13.22
CA GLN A 217 -23.96 22.51 -14.64
C GLN A 217 -22.58 22.11 -15.18
N LYS A 218 -21.49 22.77 -14.74
CA LYS A 218 -20.13 22.33 -15.08
C LYS A 218 -19.81 20.94 -14.55
N PHE A 219 -20.27 20.65 -13.33
CA PHE A 219 -20.11 19.31 -12.75
C PHE A 219 -20.89 18.26 -13.55
N SER A 220 -22.15 18.51 -13.91
CA SER A 220 -22.93 17.56 -14.71
C SER A 220 -22.32 17.33 -16.09
N ALA A 221 -21.83 18.38 -16.75
CA ALA A 221 -21.13 18.25 -18.03
C ALA A 221 -19.89 17.37 -17.92
N LEU A 222 -19.14 17.50 -16.83
CA LEU A 222 -17.99 16.63 -16.54
C LEU A 222 -18.40 15.16 -16.40
N ILE A 223 -19.47 14.86 -15.63
CA ILE A 223 -19.97 13.50 -15.47
C ILE A 223 -20.46 12.92 -16.81
N PHE A 224 -21.15 13.70 -17.66
CA PHE A 224 -21.53 13.25 -19.00
C PHE A 224 -20.32 12.94 -19.88
N SER A 225 -19.22 13.70 -19.76
CA SER A 225 -17.99 13.39 -20.49
C SER A 225 -17.40 12.04 -20.08
N PHE A 226 -17.55 11.65 -18.80
CA PHE A 226 -17.14 10.35 -18.29
C PHE A 226 -18.07 9.23 -18.75
N LEU A 227 -19.39 9.48 -18.82
CA LEU A 227 -20.32 8.51 -19.39
C LEU A 227 -19.97 8.19 -20.84
N ASN A 228 -19.71 9.21 -21.67
CA ASN A 228 -19.30 8.98 -23.06
C ASN A 228 -18.01 8.16 -23.14
N ALA A 229 -17.02 8.50 -22.30
CA ALA A 229 -15.77 7.74 -22.23
C ALA A 229 -15.96 6.29 -21.76
N SER A 230 -16.93 6.02 -20.87
CA SER A 230 -17.22 4.66 -20.42
C SER A 230 -17.87 3.77 -21.47
N THR A 231 -18.47 4.36 -22.51
CA THR A 231 -19.08 3.62 -23.64
C THR A 231 -18.11 3.41 -24.80
N GLU A 232 -17.07 4.25 -24.91
CA GLU A 232 -16.12 4.24 -26.01
C GLU A 232 -14.78 3.57 -25.64
N GLY A 233 -14.48 3.44 -24.36
CA GLY A 233 -13.19 2.96 -23.84
C GLY A 233 -13.33 1.95 -22.72
N ASP A 234 -12.21 1.49 -22.23
CA ASP A 234 -12.10 0.58 -21.08
C ASP A 234 -12.09 1.34 -19.73
N VAL A 235 -12.20 0.57 -18.64
CA VAL A 235 -12.24 1.13 -17.28
C VAL A 235 -10.92 1.82 -16.90
N PHE A 236 -9.78 1.34 -17.39
CA PHE A 236 -8.48 1.97 -17.15
C PHE A 236 -8.45 3.39 -17.74
N THR A 237 -8.84 3.53 -18.99
CA THR A 237 -8.92 4.82 -19.68
C THR A 237 -9.92 5.77 -19.00
N LEU A 238 -11.06 5.24 -18.54
CA LEU A 238 -12.05 6.02 -17.80
C LEU A 238 -11.48 6.56 -16.47
N ILE A 239 -10.81 5.72 -15.70
CA ILE A 239 -10.19 6.15 -14.42
C ILE A 239 -9.11 7.21 -14.67
N GLN A 240 -8.25 7.02 -15.67
CA GLN A 240 -7.26 8.03 -16.05
C GLN A 240 -7.90 9.37 -16.42
N LYS A 241 -8.98 9.33 -17.22
CA LYS A 241 -9.72 10.52 -17.60
C LYS A 241 -10.34 11.21 -16.39
N ILE A 242 -10.96 10.48 -15.46
CA ILE A 242 -11.49 11.05 -14.21
C ILE A 242 -10.38 11.75 -13.42
N MET A 243 -9.25 11.10 -13.21
CA MET A 243 -8.11 11.69 -12.46
C MET A 243 -7.59 12.97 -13.12
N THR A 244 -7.54 13.01 -14.45
CA THR A 244 -7.01 14.13 -15.22
C THR A 244 -8.01 15.29 -15.29
N ASP A 245 -9.24 15.03 -15.74
CA ASP A 245 -10.23 16.09 -15.99
C ASP A 245 -10.79 16.70 -14.70
N THR A 246 -10.71 15.96 -13.58
CA THR A 246 -11.02 16.50 -12.26
C THR A 246 -9.86 17.25 -11.62
N GLU A 247 -8.67 17.20 -12.20
CA GLU A 247 -7.41 17.72 -11.65
C GLU A 247 -7.02 17.06 -10.30
N TYR A 248 -7.53 15.84 -10.01
CA TYR A 248 -7.35 15.19 -8.72
C TYR A 248 -5.87 14.95 -8.42
N LEU A 249 -5.11 14.46 -9.40
CA LEU A 249 -3.66 14.23 -9.27
C LEU A 249 -2.89 15.54 -9.09
N SER A 250 -3.25 16.59 -9.85
CA SER A 250 -2.59 17.90 -9.76
C SER A 250 -2.77 18.52 -8.39
N VAL A 251 -3.96 18.36 -7.78
CA VAL A 251 -4.25 18.86 -6.42
C VAL A 251 -3.41 18.09 -5.38
N LEU A 252 -3.23 16.78 -5.53
CA LEU A 252 -2.36 16.01 -4.65
C LEU A 252 -0.90 16.42 -4.77
N GLN A 253 -0.39 16.57 -6.00
CA GLN A 253 1.01 16.93 -6.26
C GLN A 253 1.39 18.32 -5.76
N GLN A 254 0.42 19.25 -5.72
CA GLN A 254 0.60 20.60 -5.19
C GLN A 254 0.35 20.69 -3.67
N SER A 255 -0.09 19.60 -3.06
CA SER A 255 -0.40 19.55 -1.64
C SER A 255 0.86 19.50 -0.78
N SER A 256 0.87 20.23 0.31
CA SER A 256 1.87 20.10 1.38
C SER A 256 1.54 18.98 2.39
N ASP A 257 0.46 18.22 2.16
CA ASP A 257 0.09 17.08 3.00
C ASP A 257 1.15 15.98 2.90
N PRO A 258 1.77 15.56 4.01
CA PRO A 258 2.74 14.47 3.99
C PRO A 258 2.19 13.14 3.41
N GLN A 259 0.86 12.97 3.40
CA GLN A 259 0.20 11.78 2.85
C GLN A 259 -0.10 11.89 1.34
N ALA A 260 0.11 13.05 0.71
CA ALA A 260 -0.24 13.25 -0.69
C ALA A 260 0.45 12.24 -1.62
N GLN A 261 1.73 11.97 -1.39
CA GLN A 261 2.46 10.97 -2.14
C GLN A 261 1.85 9.57 -2.00
N SER A 262 1.52 9.15 -0.78
CA SER A 262 0.90 7.83 -0.55
C SER A 262 -0.47 7.72 -1.23
N ARG A 263 -1.23 8.81 -1.29
CA ARG A 263 -2.51 8.86 -2.03
C ARG A 263 -2.30 8.77 -3.53
N GLU A 264 -1.27 9.41 -4.08
CA GLU A 264 -0.90 9.28 -5.49
C GLU A 264 -0.52 7.85 -5.84
N GLU A 265 0.31 7.19 -5.01
CA GLU A 265 0.68 5.79 -5.14
C GLU A 265 -0.56 4.87 -5.11
N ASN A 266 -1.52 5.13 -4.22
CA ASN A 266 -2.77 4.38 -4.13
C ASN A 266 -3.64 4.53 -5.39
N LEU A 267 -3.70 5.74 -5.97
CA LEU A 267 -4.40 5.96 -7.25
C LEU A 267 -3.72 5.23 -8.42
N GLY A 268 -2.38 5.18 -8.41
CA GLY A 268 -1.61 4.37 -9.35
C GLY A 268 -1.96 2.88 -9.23
N GLU A 269 -2.16 2.41 -8.00
CA GLU A 269 -2.56 1.03 -7.75
C GLU A 269 -4.01 0.73 -8.20
N LEU A 270 -4.92 1.70 -8.11
CA LEU A 270 -6.26 1.54 -8.68
C LEU A 270 -6.22 1.37 -10.22
N LEU A 271 -5.28 2.03 -10.89
CA LEU A 271 -5.05 1.80 -12.33
C LEU A 271 -4.53 0.38 -12.60
N ASN A 272 -3.73 -0.19 -11.71
CA ASN A 272 -3.30 -1.58 -11.82
C ASN A 272 -4.49 -2.53 -11.68
N VAL A 273 -5.41 -2.28 -10.72
CA VAL A 273 -6.67 -3.05 -10.57
C VAL A 273 -7.47 -3.05 -11.87
N ALA A 274 -7.62 -1.88 -12.49
CA ALA A 274 -8.36 -1.78 -13.76
C ALA A 274 -7.67 -2.56 -14.88
N LYS A 275 -6.34 -2.55 -14.92
CA LYS A 275 -5.58 -3.31 -15.92
C LYS A 275 -5.68 -4.82 -15.71
N ASP A 276 -5.57 -5.28 -14.46
CA ASP A 276 -5.77 -6.68 -14.09
C ASP A 276 -7.17 -7.15 -14.51
N PHE A 277 -8.21 -6.32 -14.24
CA PHE A 277 -9.58 -6.60 -14.63
C PHE A 277 -9.74 -6.77 -16.15
N ILE A 278 -9.17 -5.87 -16.95
CA ILE A 278 -9.24 -5.94 -18.42
C ILE A 278 -8.53 -7.20 -18.94
N GLN A 279 -7.44 -7.63 -18.31
CA GLN A 279 -6.74 -8.87 -18.70
C GLN A 279 -7.54 -10.13 -18.35
N GLU A 280 -8.23 -10.12 -17.20
CA GLU A 280 -9.09 -11.24 -16.76
C GLU A 280 -10.41 -11.30 -17.53
N GLN A 281 -11.00 -10.14 -17.84
CA GLN A 281 -12.30 -9.98 -18.48
C GLN A 281 -12.23 -8.92 -19.61
N PRO A 282 -11.66 -9.28 -20.78
CA PRO A 282 -11.47 -8.32 -21.88
C PRO A 282 -12.77 -7.69 -22.41
N GLU A 283 -13.89 -8.37 -22.30
CA GLU A 283 -15.23 -7.89 -22.70
C GLU A 283 -15.99 -7.22 -21.55
N GLY A 284 -15.40 -7.18 -20.35
CA GLY A 284 -16.05 -6.62 -19.17
C GLY A 284 -16.00 -5.09 -19.18
N GLY A 285 -17.16 -4.47 -18.85
CA GLY A 285 -17.30 -3.03 -18.76
C GLY A 285 -17.25 -2.48 -17.32
N LEU A 286 -17.70 -1.23 -17.18
CA LEU A 286 -17.76 -0.56 -15.88
C LEU A 286 -18.65 -1.29 -14.84
N PRO A 287 -19.82 -1.87 -15.19
CA PRO A 287 -20.64 -2.59 -14.22
C PRO A 287 -19.93 -3.81 -13.63
N GLU A 288 -19.29 -4.63 -14.46
CA GLU A 288 -18.57 -5.84 -14.03
C GLU A 288 -17.33 -5.49 -13.19
N PHE A 289 -16.66 -4.37 -13.51
CA PHE A 289 -15.56 -3.86 -12.69
C PHE A 289 -16.05 -3.46 -11.29
N LEU A 290 -17.16 -2.74 -11.19
CA LEU A 290 -17.74 -2.33 -9.92
C LEU A 290 -18.22 -3.53 -9.09
N GLU A 291 -18.77 -4.56 -9.74
CA GLU A 291 -19.14 -5.82 -9.10
C GLU A 291 -17.90 -6.53 -8.52
N LYS A 292 -16.81 -6.67 -9.31
CA LYS A 292 -15.54 -7.25 -8.82
C LYS A 292 -15.03 -6.52 -7.59
N VAL A 293 -15.02 -5.18 -7.62
CA VAL A 293 -14.58 -4.36 -6.48
C VAL A 293 -15.48 -4.55 -5.27
N ALA A 294 -16.79 -4.64 -5.45
CA ALA A 294 -17.74 -4.86 -4.37
C ALA A 294 -17.51 -6.20 -3.68
N LEU A 295 -17.30 -7.29 -4.45
CA LEU A 295 -17.02 -8.63 -3.92
C LEU A 295 -15.77 -8.69 -3.03
N VAL A 296 -14.72 -7.90 -3.36
CA VAL A 296 -13.51 -7.84 -2.53
C VAL A 296 -13.76 -7.05 -1.24
N ASN A 297 -14.67 -6.06 -1.30
CA ASN A 297 -14.94 -5.17 -0.17
C ASN A 297 -15.93 -5.77 0.86
N ASP A 298 -16.80 -6.68 0.44
CA ASP A 298 -17.86 -7.30 1.29
C ASP A 298 -17.32 -8.33 2.31
N VAL A 299 -16.00 -8.35 2.57
CA VAL A 299 -15.36 -9.27 3.51
C VAL A 299 -15.52 -8.81 4.98
N ASP A 300 -16.55 -8.07 5.31
CA ASP A 300 -16.92 -7.69 6.69
C ASP A 300 -17.16 -8.92 7.60
N SER A 301 -17.41 -10.11 7.02
CA SER A 301 -17.57 -11.37 7.74
C SER A 301 -16.34 -11.84 8.53
N PHE A 302 -15.15 -11.23 8.29
CA PHE A 302 -13.92 -11.56 9.03
C PHE A 302 -13.69 -10.66 10.26
N GLU A 303 -14.50 -9.64 10.50
CA GLU A 303 -14.32 -8.74 11.65
C GLU A 303 -14.51 -9.46 13.00
N GLU A 304 -15.30 -10.52 13.05
CA GLU A 304 -15.56 -11.31 14.27
C GLU A 304 -14.50 -12.37 14.57
N GLN A 305 -13.52 -12.61 13.67
CA GLN A 305 -12.48 -13.60 13.92
C GLN A 305 -11.37 -13.00 14.82
N ASP A 306 -10.99 -13.72 15.87
CA ASP A 306 -9.92 -13.30 16.78
C ASP A 306 -8.52 -13.56 16.21
N ASP A 307 -8.36 -14.55 15.32
CA ASP A 307 -7.07 -14.98 14.75
C ASP A 307 -6.84 -14.35 13.37
N LYS A 308 -6.19 -13.17 13.35
CA LYS A 308 -5.99 -12.33 12.16
C LYS A 308 -4.51 -12.09 11.88
N VAL A 309 -4.10 -12.19 10.62
CA VAL A 309 -2.78 -11.73 10.17
C VAL A 309 -2.70 -10.21 10.29
N THR A 310 -1.55 -9.70 10.69
CA THR A 310 -1.33 -8.25 10.78
C THR A 310 -0.62 -7.72 9.53
N LEU A 311 -1.23 -6.75 8.85
CA LEU A 311 -0.66 -6.03 7.71
C LEU A 311 -0.28 -4.62 8.13
N MET A 312 0.93 -4.16 7.81
CA MET A 312 1.37 -2.80 8.14
C MET A 312 2.56 -2.34 7.32
N THR A 313 2.75 -1.02 7.27
CA THR A 313 4.03 -0.48 6.79
C THR A 313 5.14 -0.79 7.78
N ILE A 314 6.39 -0.85 7.29
CA ILE A 314 7.56 -1.03 8.15
C ILE A 314 7.66 0.07 9.21
N HIS A 315 7.27 1.30 8.89
CA HIS A 315 7.23 2.39 9.86
C HIS A 315 6.28 2.12 11.03
N SER A 316 5.10 1.58 10.74
CA SER A 316 4.10 1.24 11.76
C SER A 316 4.51 0.04 12.61
N ALA A 317 5.45 -0.77 12.15
CA ALA A 317 5.94 -1.95 12.86
C ALA A 317 6.90 -1.61 14.02
N LYS A 318 7.38 -0.37 14.11
CA LYS A 318 8.26 0.04 15.22
C LYS A 318 7.54 -0.12 16.55
N GLY A 319 8.16 -0.86 17.47
CA GLY A 319 7.61 -1.20 18.79
C GLY A 319 6.82 -2.51 18.84
N LEU A 320 6.40 -3.06 17.69
CA LEU A 320 5.72 -4.34 17.60
C LEU A 320 6.72 -5.50 17.37
N GLU A 321 6.26 -6.75 17.52
CA GLU A 321 7.08 -7.93 17.31
C GLU A 321 6.21 -9.16 17.07
N PHE A 322 6.62 -10.04 16.15
CA PHE A 322 5.86 -11.21 15.72
C PHE A 322 6.75 -12.45 15.62
N PRO A 323 6.24 -13.65 15.94
CA PRO A 323 6.95 -14.90 15.70
C PRO A 323 7.40 -15.05 14.26
N ILE A 324 6.50 -14.76 13.30
CA ILE A 324 6.78 -14.88 11.87
C ILE A 324 6.51 -13.53 11.18
N VAL A 325 7.50 -13.06 10.42
CA VAL A 325 7.41 -11.81 9.66
C VAL A 325 7.70 -12.08 8.19
N TYR A 326 6.88 -11.50 7.33
CA TYR A 326 7.08 -11.43 5.88
C TYR A 326 7.41 -9.99 5.50
N MET A 327 8.57 -9.76 4.90
CA MET A 327 8.96 -8.46 4.34
C MET A 327 8.74 -8.51 2.83
N ALA A 328 7.68 -7.84 2.37
CA ALA A 328 7.27 -7.82 0.99
C ALA A 328 7.92 -6.68 0.20
N GLY A 329 8.29 -6.94 -1.04
CA GLY A 329 8.78 -5.93 -1.97
C GLY A 329 10.21 -5.46 -1.67
N MET A 330 11.10 -6.39 -1.40
CA MET A 330 12.53 -6.13 -1.23
C MET A 330 13.20 -5.87 -2.59
N ASP A 331 12.73 -4.83 -3.30
CA ASP A 331 13.17 -4.47 -4.65
C ASP A 331 13.74 -3.06 -4.67
N GLU A 332 14.80 -2.84 -5.44
CA GLU A 332 15.45 -1.56 -5.62
C GLU A 332 14.48 -0.56 -6.28
N GLY A 333 14.25 0.57 -5.66
CA GLY A 333 13.25 1.56 -6.07
C GLY A 333 11.88 1.40 -5.35
N ILE A 334 11.67 0.28 -4.64
CA ILE A 334 10.57 0.09 -3.70
C ILE A 334 11.11 0.19 -2.28
N PHE A 335 12.07 -0.67 -1.94
CA PHE A 335 12.77 -0.67 -0.67
C PHE A 335 14.26 -1.03 -0.86
N PRO A 336 15.14 0.00 -0.90
CA PRO A 336 14.92 1.44 -0.67
C PRO A 336 14.07 2.10 -1.76
N GLY A 337 13.33 3.15 -1.37
CA GLY A 337 12.52 3.95 -2.29
C GLY A 337 13.35 4.74 -3.31
N VAL A 338 12.79 5.01 -4.50
CA VAL A 338 13.50 5.72 -5.60
C VAL A 338 14.17 7.01 -5.14
N ARG A 339 13.50 7.80 -4.28
CA ARG A 339 14.04 9.10 -3.82
C ARG A 339 15.29 8.96 -2.98
N SER A 340 15.43 7.86 -2.23
CA SER A 340 16.56 7.60 -1.35
C SER A 340 17.81 7.10 -2.12
N LEU A 341 17.63 6.70 -3.39
CA LEU A 341 18.76 6.13 -4.16
C LEU A 341 19.84 7.14 -4.49
N MET A 342 19.51 8.43 -4.53
CA MET A 342 20.42 9.52 -4.90
C MET A 342 20.85 10.38 -3.69
N ASP A 343 20.44 10.01 -2.47
CA ASP A 343 20.74 10.72 -1.23
C ASP A 343 21.23 9.73 -0.18
N GLU A 344 22.51 9.82 0.18
CA GLU A 344 23.15 8.89 1.13
C GLU A 344 22.49 8.95 2.51
N THR A 345 22.09 10.13 2.98
CA THR A 345 21.44 10.29 4.28
C THR A 345 20.06 9.63 4.28
N ALA A 346 19.29 9.83 3.21
CA ALA A 346 17.99 9.17 3.03
C ALA A 346 18.16 7.65 2.87
N LEU A 347 19.21 7.19 2.19
CA LEU A 347 19.52 5.78 2.05
C LEU A 347 19.89 5.13 3.40
N GLU A 348 20.63 5.83 4.24
CA GLU A 348 20.94 5.37 5.59
C GLU A 348 19.68 5.26 6.46
N GLU A 349 18.70 6.17 6.29
CA GLU A 349 17.41 6.06 6.97
C GLU A 349 16.62 4.84 6.47
N GLU A 350 16.57 4.59 5.17
CA GLU A 350 15.96 3.38 4.60
C GLU A 350 16.64 2.10 5.13
N ARG A 351 17.98 2.13 5.33
CA ARG A 351 18.70 0.99 5.93
C ARG A 351 18.37 0.82 7.41
N ARG A 352 18.20 1.91 8.18
CA ARG A 352 17.66 1.84 9.54
C ARG A 352 16.24 1.26 9.57
N LEU A 353 15.44 1.62 8.57
CA LEU A 353 14.10 1.07 8.42
C LEU A 353 14.15 -0.44 8.13
N CYS A 354 15.07 -0.90 7.28
CA CYS A 354 15.30 -2.33 7.02
C CYS A 354 15.75 -3.06 8.29
N TYR A 355 16.69 -2.50 9.04
CA TYR A 355 17.11 -3.03 10.32
C TYR A 355 15.94 -3.15 11.33
N VAL A 356 15.09 -2.12 11.40
CA VAL A 356 13.88 -2.17 12.22
C VAL A 356 12.98 -3.32 11.76
N ALA A 357 12.71 -3.47 10.47
CA ALA A 357 11.85 -4.51 9.95
C ALA A 357 12.37 -5.92 10.28
N ILE A 358 13.65 -6.20 10.03
CA ILE A 358 14.29 -7.49 10.33
C ILE A 358 14.13 -7.80 11.82
N THR A 359 14.38 -6.82 12.70
CA THR A 359 14.29 -7.00 14.16
C THR A 359 12.86 -7.08 14.71
N ARG A 360 11.83 -7.06 13.86
CA ARG A 360 10.43 -7.37 14.28
C ARG A 360 10.18 -8.86 14.38
N ALA A 361 10.95 -9.67 13.66
CA ALA A 361 10.83 -11.13 13.68
C ALA A 361 11.46 -11.72 14.94
N LYS A 362 10.74 -12.69 15.55
CA LYS A 362 11.25 -13.48 16.68
C LYS A 362 11.91 -14.76 16.21
N GLU A 363 11.23 -15.53 15.36
CA GLU A 363 11.57 -16.91 15.04
C GLU A 363 11.87 -17.11 13.55
N LYS A 364 11.01 -16.58 12.65
CA LYS A 364 11.14 -16.75 11.20
C LYS A 364 10.99 -15.41 10.48
N LEU A 365 11.81 -15.23 9.46
CA LEU A 365 11.77 -14.07 8.57
C LEU A 365 11.79 -14.53 7.13
N TYR A 366 10.74 -14.11 6.38
CA TYR A 366 10.62 -14.29 4.95
C TYR A 366 10.90 -12.95 4.25
N LEU A 367 11.72 -12.98 3.21
CA LEU A 367 12.11 -11.83 2.41
C LEU A 367 11.69 -12.08 0.97
N THR A 368 10.83 -11.26 0.41
CA THR A 368 10.32 -11.47 -0.94
C THR A 368 10.66 -10.33 -1.88
N THR A 369 10.90 -10.67 -3.14
CA THR A 369 11.24 -9.75 -4.24
C THR A 369 10.50 -10.18 -5.50
N SER A 370 10.28 -9.26 -6.43
CA SER A 370 9.61 -9.54 -7.70
C SER A 370 10.46 -9.10 -8.90
N ALA A 371 10.53 -9.95 -9.94
CA ALA A 371 11.29 -9.64 -11.15
C ALA A 371 10.64 -8.48 -11.95
N VAL A 372 9.31 -8.39 -11.93
CA VAL A 372 8.55 -7.29 -12.54
C VAL A 372 7.43 -6.84 -11.59
N ARG A 373 7.04 -5.57 -11.69
CA ARG A 373 5.86 -5.02 -11.02
C ARG A 373 5.08 -4.12 -11.96
N THR A 374 3.78 -4.13 -11.83
CA THR A 374 2.92 -3.18 -12.51
C THR A 374 2.85 -1.89 -11.68
N MET A 375 3.21 -0.77 -12.30
CA MET A 375 3.16 0.56 -11.69
C MET A 375 2.43 1.51 -12.63
N TYR A 376 1.33 2.09 -12.17
CA TYR A 376 0.47 2.97 -12.98
C TYR A 376 0.01 2.30 -14.30
N GLY A 377 -0.33 1.02 -14.24
CA GLY A 377 -0.71 0.21 -15.39
C GLY A 377 0.44 -0.17 -16.33
N GLN A 378 1.69 0.09 -16.02
CA GLN A 378 2.86 -0.30 -16.81
C GLN A 378 3.69 -1.35 -16.10
N VAL A 379 3.99 -2.45 -16.79
CA VAL A 379 4.90 -3.48 -16.29
C VAL A 379 6.34 -2.97 -16.38
N LYS A 380 7.04 -2.96 -15.26
CA LYS A 380 8.43 -2.54 -15.17
C LYS A 380 9.30 -3.64 -14.55
N PRO A 381 10.52 -3.86 -15.05
CA PRO A 381 11.47 -4.77 -14.41
C PRO A 381 12.03 -4.14 -13.14
N TYR A 382 12.24 -4.98 -12.13
CA TYR A 382 12.87 -4.63 -10.87
C TYR A 382 14.06 -5.56 -10.60
N VAL A 383 15.02 -5.07 -9.83
CA VAL A 383 16.13 -5.86 -9.32
C VAL A 383 16.05 -5.95 -7.81
N GLU A 384 16.64 -7.00 -7.26
CA GLU A 384 16.67 -7.21 -5.82
C GLU A 384 17.26 -6.01 -5.08
N SER A 385 16.65 -5.67 -3.96
CA SER A 385 17.11 -4.64 -3.03
C SER A 385 18.59 -4.82 -2.68
N ARG A 386 19.34 -3.72 -2.61
CA ARG A 386 20.70 -3.73 -2.10
C ARG A 386 20.78 -4.25 -0.65
N PHE A 387 19.74 -4.08 0.14
CA PHE A 387 19.68 -4.57 1.51
C PHE A 387 19.71 -6.10 1.58
N LEU A 388 19.15 -6.81 0.60
CA LEU A 388 19.28 -8.27 0.49
C LEU A 388 20.73 -8.72 0.26
N LYS A 389 21.48 -7.93 -0.55
CA LYS A 389 22.90 -8.21 -0.83
C LYS A 389 23.81 -7.90 0.36
N GLU A 390 23.35 -7.11 1.32
CA GLU A 390 24.07 -6.80 2.55
C GLU A 390 23.93 -7.92 3.60
N ILE A 391 22.98 -8.86 3.41
CA ILE A 391 22.81 -10.03 4.26
C ILE A 391 23.78 -11.13 3.79
N PRO A 392 24.58 -11.73 4.69
CA PRO A 392 25.44 -12.86 4.35
C PRO A 392 24.66 -14.02 3.74
N VAL A 393 25.16 -14.60 2.65
CA VAL A 393 24.48 -15.65 1.88
C VAL A 393 24.26 -16.92 2.71
N ASP A 394 25.16 -17.21 3.65
CA ASP A 394 25.08 -18.35 4.58
C ASP A 394 23.96 -18.22 5.61
N LEU A 395 23.30 -17.06 5.69
CA LEU A 395 22.11 -16.85 6.53
C LEU A 395 20.80 -16.97 5.74
N LEU A 396 20.85 -17.16 4.42
CA LEU A 396 19.71 -17.17 3.52
C LEU A 396 19.48 -18.56 2.90
N ASP A 397 18.24 -19.02 2.97
CA ASP A 397 17.76 -20.16 2.19
C ASP A 397 16.88 -19.65 1.04
N GLU A 398 17.26 -19.94 -0.20
CA GLU A 398 16.44 -19.59 -1.37
C GLU A 398 15.31 -20.60 -1.59
N ILE A 399 14.08 -20.11 -1.48
CA ILE A 399 12.89 -20.86 -1.85
C ILE A 399 12.70 -20.69 -3.37
N ARG A 400 12.85 -21.80 -4.11
CA ARG A 400 12.57 -21.81 -5.55
C ARG A 400 11.09 -22.07 -5.76
N GLY A 401 10.38 -21.13 -6.39
CA GLY A 401 9.03 -21.37 -6.89
C GLY A 401 9.01 -22.55 -7.87
N ASN A 402 7.95 -23.36 -7.82
CA ASN A 402 7.77 -24.46 -8.76
C ASN A 402 7.75 -23.90 -10.20
N SER A 403 8.84 -24.07 -10.93
CA SER A 403 9.05 -23.53 -12.29
C SER A 403 8.04 -24.05 -13.32
N SER A 404 7.20 -25.00 -12.97
CA SER A 404 6.13 -25.54 -13.82
C SER A 404 4.94 -24.59 -14.00
N GLU A 405 4.58 -23.81 -12.96
CA GLU A 405 3.47 -22.84 -13.07
C GLU A 405 3.91 -21.52 -13.74
N ALA A 406 5.12 -21.06 -13.46
CA ALA A 406 5.69 -19.90 -14.15
C ALA A 406 5.81 -20.16 -15.67
N LYS A 407 6.24 -21.35 -16.09
CA LYS A 407 6.27 -21.76 -17.50
C LYS A 407 4.87 -21.85 -18.12
N ARG A 408 3.86 -22.28 -17.38
CA ARG A 408 2.49 -22.37 -17.86
C ARG A 408 1.87 -20.98 -18.09
N ARG A 409 2.12 -20.01 -17.21
CA ARG A 409 1.64 -18.60 -17.37
C ARG A 409 2.37 -17.88 -18.50
N THR A 410 3.67 -18.10 -18.68
CA THR A 410 4.45 -17.54 -19.81
C THR A 410 3.98 -18.13 -21.16
N LEU A 411 3.67 -19.43 -21.23
CA LEU A 411 3.12 -20.07 -22.43
C LEU A 411 1.71 -19.59 -22.78
N ILE A 412 0.88 -19.27 -21.79
CA ILE A 412 -0.46 -18.70 -22.02
C ILE A 412 -0.34 -17.25 -22.53
N ARG A 413 0.61 -16.46 -22.01
CA ARG A 413 0.88 -15.08 -22.51
C ARG A 413 1.39 -15.08 -23.96
N SER A 414 2.38 -15.93 -24.29
CA SER A 414 2.93 -16.02 -25.66
C SER A 414 1.93 -16.52 -26.70
N ASN A 415 0.98 -17.38 -26.31
CA ASN A 415 -0.07 -17.87 -27.22
C ASN A 415 -1.18 -16.84 -27.46
N ASN A 416 -1.38 -15.89 -26.54
CA ASN A 416 -2.34 -14.79 -26.75
C ASN A 416 -1.74 -13.64 -27.59
N GLU A 417 -0.42 -13.39 -27.51
CA GLU A 417 0.26 -12.39 -28.32
C GLU A 417 0.48 -12.83 -29.80
N GLN A 418 0.38 -14.13 -30.09
CA GLN A 418 0.45 -14.66 -31.47
C GLN A 418 -0.94 -14.75 -32.15
N LYS A 419 -2.03 -14.43 -31.44
CA LYS A 419 -3.39 -14.45 -32.01
C LYS A 419 -4.02 -13.06 -32.16
N SER A 420 -3.31 -12.00 -31.79
CA SER A 420 -3.60 -10.60 -32.12
C SER A 420 -2.59 -10.16 -33.24
#